data_152f6cf94be5a0eb35a6089542eda7f5
#
_entry.id   152f6cf94be5a0eb35a6089542eda7f5
#
_cell.length_a   1.000
_cell.length_b   1.000
_cell.length_c   1.000
_cell.angle_alpha   90.00
_cell.angle_beta   90.00
_cell.angle_gamma   90.00
#
_symmetry.space_group_name_H-M   'P 1'
#
loop_
_entity.id
_entity.type
_entity.pdbx_description
1 polymer ?
#
loop_
_entity_poly.entity_id
_entity_poly.type
_entity_poly.pdbx_seq_one_letter_code
_entity_poly.pdbx_strand_id
1 'polypeptide(L)'
;MKYINKLEEWLGGTLFIAIFGILIAQILSRQVFHSPLIWSEELAKLLFVYVGMLGISVAVRKQEHVFIDFLTNLMPEKIRKFTNTFVELLVFVCIFLFIHFGIRTFNGASFPIDALGGISEKWIFAALPVIAILMMFRFIQAQTLNFKTGKSYLPATFFIISAVILFAILFFAPDWFKVLRISNYIKLGSSSVYVALLVWLIIMFIGVPVGWSLFIATLLYFSMTRWNVVNAATEKLVYSLDSFPLLAVPFYILTGILMNTGGITERIFNFAKALLGHYTGGMGHVNIGASLLFSGMSGSALADAGGLGQLEIKSMRDAGYDDDICGGITAASCIIGPLVPPSIAMIIYGVIANESIAKLFIAGFIPGVLITLALMAMNYRIAKKRGYPRTPKATREQLCSSFKQSFWAILTPLLIIGGIFSGLFSPTESAIVAAAYSVIIGKFVYKELTLKSLFNSCIEAMAITGVVALMIMTVTFFGDMIAREQVAMRVANVFVAVADSPLTVLVMINALLLFLGMFIDALALQFLVLPMLIPIAMQFNIDLIFFGVMTTLNMMIGILTPPMGMALFVVARVGNMSVSTVTKGVLPFLIPVFVTLVLITIFPQIITFVPNLLIP
;
A
#
# COMPACT_ATOMS: atom_id res chain seq x y z
N MET A 1 10.38 -22.06 18.87
CA MET A 1 9.67 -20.87 18.34
C MET A 1 10.60 -19.74 17.92
N LYS A 2 11.49 -19.23 18.80
CA LYS A 2 12.42 -18.12 18.46
C LYS A 2 13.32 -18.43 17.24
N TYR A 3 13.75 -19.68 17.07
CA TYR A 3 14.57 -20.13 15.93
C TYR A 3 13.81 -20.14 14.61
N ILE A 4 12.55 -20.60 14.59
CA ILE A 4 11.73 -20.65 13.37
C ILE A 4 11.38 -19.22 12.91
N ASN A 5 11.10 -18.30 13.84
CA ASN A 5 10.88 -16.89 13.51
C ASN A 5 12.09 -16.28 12.84
N LYS A 6 13.29 -16.55 13.39
CA LYS A 6 14.55 -16.09 12.80
C LYS A 6 14.81 -16.71 11.42
N LEU A 7 14.46 -17.99 11.23
CA LEU A 7 14.66 -18.68 9.95
C LEU A 7 13.82 -18.04 8.84
N GLU A 8 12.54 -17.76 9.11
CA GLU A 8 11.63 -17.12 8.16
C GLU A 8 12.11 -15.71 7.77
N GLU A 9 12.44 -14.89 8.78
CA GLU A 9 12.97 -13.55 8.57
C GLU A 9 14.31 -13.59 7.81
N TRP A 10 15.15 -14.57 8.16
CA TRP A 10 16.46 -14.76 7.51
C TRP A 10 16.29 -15.22 6.05
N LEU A 11 15.42 -16.18 5.79
CA LEU A 11 15.14 -16.64 4.43
C LEU A 11 14.56 -15.51 3.58
N GLY A 12 13.55 -14.80 4.09
CA GLY A 12 12.93 -13.70 3.35
C GLY A 12 13.87 -12.53 3.12
N GLY A 13 14.65 -12.14 4.14
CA GLY A 13 15.67 -11.09 3.99
C GLY A 13 16.77 -11.46 3.00
N THR A 14 17.22 -12.73 2.97
CA THR A 14 18.22 -13.19 2.01
C THR A 14 17.66 -13.23 0.58
N LEU A 15 16.43 -13.70 0.39
CA LEU A 15 15.77 -13.66 -0.92
C LEU A 15 15.57 -12.22 -1.40
N PHE A 16 15.20 -11.32 -0.53
CA PHE A 16 15.05 -9.90 -0.86
C PHE A 16 16.39 -9.29 -1.33
N ILE A 17 17.49 -9.57 -0.61
CA ILE A 17 18.83 -9.14 -1.01
C ILE A 17 19.27 -9.81 -2.33
N ALA A 18 18.90 -11.06 -2.55
CA ALA A 18 19.19 -11.74 -3.81
C ALA A 18 18.50 -11.08 -5.00
N ILE A 19 17.19 -10.76 -4.89
CA ILE A 19 16.47 -9.99 -5.92
C ILE A 19 17.17 -8.65 -6.16
N PHE A 20 17.51 -7.95 -5.09
CA PHE A 20 18.20 -6.66 -5.18
C PHE A 20 19.52 -6.76 -5.94
N GLY A 21 20.35 -7.77 -5.62
CA GLY A 21 21.62 -8.02 -6.29
C GLY A 21 21.47 -8.39 -7.78
N ILE A 22 20.50 -9.26 -8.11
CA ILE A 22 20.20 -9.67 -9.49
C ILE A 22 19.79 -8.46 -10.33
N LEU A 23 18.90 -7.62 -9.82
CA LEU A 23 18.39 -6.48 -10.57
C LEU A 23 19.42 -5.35 -10.70
N ILE A 24 20.29 -5.15 -9.70
CA ILE A 24 21.45 -4.25 -9.84
C ILE A 24 22.39 -4.78 -10.92
N ALA A 25 22.71 -6.07 -10.91
CA ALA A 25 23.57 -6.68 -11.91
C ALA A 25 22.99 -6.54 -13.32
N GLN A 26 21.67 -6.68 -13.47
CA GLN A 26 20.97 -6.45 -14.75
C GLN A 26 21.09 -5.00 -15.22
N ILE A 27 20.81 -4.02 -14.33
CA ILE A 27 20.91 -2.61 -14.70
C ILE A 27 22.33 -2.27 -15.14
N LEU A 28 23.34 -2.73 -14.41
CA LEU A 28 24.74 -2.52 -14.76
C LEU A 28 25.10 -3.20 -16.07
N SER A 29 24.67 -4.46 -16.27
CA SER A 29 24.95 -5.21 -17.50
C SER A 29 24.33 -4.53 -18.72
N ARG A 30 23.10 -4.03 -18.60
CA ARG A 30 22.42 -3.33 -19.70
C ARG A 30 22.99 -1.95 -19.96
N GLN A 31 23.24 -1.14 -18.92
CA GLN A 31 23.63 0.27 -19.08
C GLN A 31 25.13 0.45 -19.34
N VAL A 32 25.99 -0.41 -18.74
CA VAL A 32 27.45 -0.26 -18.85
C VAL A 32 28.01 -1.20 -19.90
N PHE A 33 27.56 -2.46 -19.92
CA PHE A 33 28.10 -3.49 -20.83
C PHE A 33 27.28 -3.71 -22.09
N HIS A 34 26.11 -3.03 -22.22
CA HIS A 34 25.16 -3.17 -23.33
C HIS A 34 24.75 -4.63 -23.64
N SER A 35 24.79 -5.49 -22.63
CA SER A 35 24.48 -6.92 -22.70
C SER A 35 23.44 -7.29 -21.66
N PRO A 36 22.12 -7.23 -21.98
CA PRO A 36 21.06 -7.51 -21.03
C PRO A 36 21.06 -8.98 -20.60
N LEU A 37 20.84 -9.22 -19.30
CA LEU A 37 20.70 -10.54 -18.72
C LEU A 37 19.25 -11.01 -18.84
N ILE A 38 18.90 -11.77 -19.88
CA ILE A 38 17.52 -12.17 -20.20
C ILE A 38 16.85 -12.93 -19.05
N TRP A 39 17.60 -13.77 -18.32
CA TRP A 39 17.08 -14.58 -17.22
C TRP A 39 16.78 -13.80 -15.94
N SER A 40 17.36 -12.62 -15.78
CA SER A 40 17.37 -11.90 -14.50
C SER A 40 15.99 -11.38 -14.11
N GLU A 41 15.19 -10.92 -15.05
CA GLU A 41 13.83 -10.44 -14.80
C GLU A 41 12.91 -11.58 -14.38
N GLU A 42 12.96 -12.70 -15.08
CA GLU A 42 12.15 -13.88 -14.77
C GLU A 42 12.52 -14.47 -13.41
N LEU A 43 13.82 -14.54 -13.10
CA LEU A 43 14.28 -15.01 -11.81
C LEU A 43 13.87 -14.05 -10.68
N ALA A 44 13.95 -12.74 -10.90
CA ALA A 44 13.53 -11.74 -9.93
C ALA A 44 12.03 -11.82 -9.64
N LYS A 45 11.19 -11.99 -10.66
CA LYS A 45 9.73 -12.19 -10.50
C LYS A 45 9.43 -13.47 -9.72
N LEU A 46 10.06 -14.58 -10.07
CA LEU A 46 9.92 -15.85 -9.35
C LEU A 46 10.28 -15.70 -7.86
N LEU A 47 11.42 -15.10 -7.55
CA LEU A 47 11.84 -14.85 -6.16
C LEU A 47 10.91 -13.87 -5.45
N PHE A 48 10.36 -12.88 -6.17
CA PHE A 48 9.42 -11.91 -5.62
C PHE A 48 8.11 -12.57 -5.15
N VAL A 49 7.60 -13.56 -5.89
CA VAL A 49 6.44 -14.36 -5.43
C VAL A 49 6.72 -14.98 -4.06
N TYR A 50 7.91 -15.56 -3.86
CA TYR A 50 8.29 -16.12 -2.56
C TYR A 50 8.44 -15.07 -1.48
N VAL A 51 9.06 -13.93 -1.79
CA VAL A 51 9.21 -12.79 -0.84
C VAL A 51 7.85 -12.24 -0.43
N GLY A 52 6.95 -12.03 -1.39
CA GLY A 52 5.57 -11.59 -1.13
C GLY A 52 4.82 -12.55 -0.21
N MET A 53 4.87 -13.85 -0.55
CA MET A 53 4.22 -14.89 0.25
C MET A 53 4.81 -15.02 1.67
N LEU A 54 6.16 -14.97 1.81
CA LEU A 54 6.81 -14.94 3.14
C LEU A 54 6.41 -13.69 3.92
N GLY A 55 6.30 -12.55 3.24
CA GLY A 55 5.78 -11.32 3.84
C GLY A 55 4.37 -11.48 4.38
N ILE A 56 3.47 -12.16 3.65
CA ILE A 56 2.12 -12.49 4.14
C ILE A 56 2.20 -13.34 5.41
N SER A 57 3.08 -14.35 5.45
CA SER A 57 3.26 -15.19 6.64
C SER A 57 3.72 -14.38 7.86
N VAL A 58 4.64 -13.42 7.67
CA VAL A 58 5.06 -12.49 8.72
C VAL A 58 3.91 -11.59 9.16
N ALA A 59 3.10 -11.07 8.22
CA ALA A 59 1.93 -10.25 8.52
C ALA A 59 0.85 -11.02 9.31
N VAL A 60 0.62 -12.31 8.98
CA VAL A 60 -0.25 -13.20 9.78
C VAL A 60 0.24 -13.32 11.21
N ARG A 61 1.56 -13.51 11.42
CA ARG A 61 2.17 -13.62 12.74
C ARG A 61 2.01 -12.35 13.56
N LYS A 62 2.25 -11.20 12.93
CA LYS A 62 2.22 -9.87 13.60
C LYS A 62 0.81 -9.30 13.69
N GLN A 63 -0.15 -9.90 13.01
CA GLN A 63 -1.53 -9.39 12.90
C GLN A 63 -1.59 -7.98 12.28
N GLU A 64 -0.72 -7.71 11.30
CA GLU A 64 -0.58 -6.41 10.61
C GLU A 64 -1.43 -6.32 9.32
N HIS A 65 -2.42 -7.20 9.13
CA HIS A 65 -3.32 -7.12 7.98
C HIS A 65 -4.24 -5.91 8.08
N VAL A 66 -4.54 -5.30 6.94
CA VAL A 66 -5.49 -4.19 6.84
C VAL A 66 -6.92 -4.70 7.11
N PHE A 67 -7.58 -4.17 8.11
CA PHE A 67 -8.97 -4.47 8.48
C PHE A 67 -9.72 -3.22 8.91
N ILE A 68 -11.04 -3.26 8.87
CA ILE A 68 -11.91 -2.18 9.32
C ILE A 68 -12.36 -2.48 10.73
N ASP A 69 -11.89 -1.72 11.70
CA ASP A 69 -12.16 -1.95 13.13
C ASP A 69 -13.21 -1.00 13.72
N PHE A 70 -13.75 -0.08 12.91
CA PHE A 70 -14.71 0.92 13.36
C PHE A 70 -15.92 0.30 14.08
N LEU A 71 -16.60 -0.66 13.47
CA LEU A 71 -17.75 -1.30 14.10
C LEU A 71 -17.36 -2.21 15.26
N THR A 72 -16.25 -2.92 15.14
CA THR A 72 -15.77 -3.83 16.20
C THR A 72 -15.37 -3.08 17.46
N ASN A 73 -14.84 -1.87 17.33
CA ASN A 73 -14.50 -1.01 18.48
C ASN A 73 -15.74 -0.44 19.21
N LEU A 74 -16.88 -0.34 18.51
CA LEU A 74 -18.16 0.08 19.12
C LEU A 74 -18.89 -1.08 19.83
N MET A 75 -18.48 -2.33 19.60
CA MET A 75 -19.16 -3.51 20.17
C MET A 75 -18.83 -3.70 21.66
N PRO A 76 -19.80 -4.15 22.47
CA PRO A 76 -19.55 -4.63 23.82
C PRO A 76 -18.50 -5.74 23.85
N GLU A 77 -17.72 -5.84 24.92
CA GLU A 77 -16.58 -6.75 25.02
C GLU A 77 -16.92 -8.23 24.68
N LYS A 78 -18.06 -8.73 25.15
CA LYS A 78 -18.52 -10.10 24.86
C LYS A 78 -18.77 -10.33 23.37
N ILE A 79 -19.43 -9.38 22.70
CA ILE A 79 -19.74 -9.45 21.26
C ILE A 79 -18.43 -9.33 20.47
N ARG A 80 -17.57 -8.39 20.82
CA ARG A 80 -16.25 -8.20 20.19
C ARG A 80 -15.39 -9.47 20.28
N LYS A 81 -15.37 -10.13 21.44
CA LYS A 81 -14.65 -11.39 21.61
C LYS A 81 -15.22 -12.52 20.74
N PHE A 82 -16.54 -12.61 20.63
CA PHE A 82 -17.21 -13.56 19.73
C PHE A 82 -16.86 -13.28 18.26
N THR A 83 -16.95 -12.02 17.86
CA THR A 83 -16.61 -11.57 16.51
C THR A 83 -15.15 -11.88 16.16
N ASN A 84 -14.21 -11.57 17.05
CA ASN A 84 -12.80 -11.89 16.86
C ASN A 84 -12.58 -13.38 16.67
N THR A 85 -13.23 -14.23 17.47
CA THR A 85 -13.14 -15.68 17.34
C THR A 85 -13.70 -16.17 15.99
N PHE A 86 -14.80 -15.59 15.53
CA PHE A 86 -15.37 -15.88 14.22
C PHE A 86 -14.44 -15.46 13.06
N VAL A 87 -13.84 -14.28 13.15
CA VAL A 87 -12.83 -13.80 12.18
C VAL A 87 -11.64 -14.74 12.11
N GLU A 88 -11.14 -15.19 13.27
CA GLU A 88 -10.05 -16.16 13.37
C GLU A 88 -10.39 -17.49 12.68
N LEU A 89 -11.60 -18.00 12.86
CA LEU A 89 -12.07 -19.20 12.16
C LEU A 89 -12.09 -19.01 10.64
N LEU A 90 -12.59 -17.87 10.17
CA LEU A 90 -12.62 -17.57 8.73
C LEU A 90 -11.20 -17.49 8.14
N VAL A 91 -10.27 -16.78 8.80
CA VAL A 91 -8.87 -16.69 8.35
C VAL A 91 -8.21 -18.08 8.34
N PHE A 92 -8.45 -18.89 9.35
CA PHE A 92 -7.95 -20.27 9.41
C PHE A 92 -8.41 -21.10 8.20
N VAL A 93 -9.69 -21.03 7.87
CA VAL A 93 -10.26 -21.73 6.69
C VAL A 93 -9.64 -21.19 5.40
N CYS A 94 -9.45 -19.88 5.28
CA CYS A 94 -8.79 -19.28 4.10
C CYS A 94 -7.37 -19.80 3.90
N ILE A 95 -6.57 -19.85 4.96
CA ILE A 95 -5.20 -20.36 4.90
C ILE A 95 -5.20 -21.84 4.48
N PHE A 96 -6.13 -22.63 5.00
CA PHE A 96 -6.28 -24.03 4.60
C PHE A 96 -6.67 -24.16 3.12
N LEU A 97 -7.58 -23.33 2.63
CA LEU A 97 -7.96 -23.30 1.22
C LEU A 97 -6.81 -22.85 0.31
N PHE A 98 -5.93 -21.97 0.77
CA PHE A 98 -4.70 -21.62 0.06
C PHE A 98 -3.78 -22.83 -0.10
N ILE A 99 -3.67 -23.69 0.92
CA ILE A 99 -2.92 -24.94 0.82
C ILE A 99 -3.57 -25.86 -0.22
N HIS A 100 -4.88 -26.06 -0.12
CA HIS A 100 -5.62 -26.95 -1.03
C HIS A 100 -5.51 -26.51 -2.50
N PHE A 101 -5.82 -25.25 -2.78
CA PHE A 101 -5.73 -24.71 -4.14
C PHE A 101 -4.29 -24.64 -4.63
N GLY A 102 -3.34 -24.29 -3.76
CA GLY A 102 -1.93 -24.28 -4.10
C GLY A 102 -1.41 -25.64 -4.54
N ILE A 103 -1.79 -26.73 -3.87
CA ILE A 103 -1.44 -28.10 -4.29
C ILE A 103 -2.06 -28.41 -5.65
N ARG A 104 -3.29 -27.99 -5.89
CA ARG A 104 -3.97 -28.24 -7.17
C ARG A 104 -3.34 -27.48 -8.33
N THR A 105 -3.04 -26.19 -8.16
CA THR A 105 -2.38 -25.38 -9.19
C THR A 105 -0.97 -25.90 -9.47
N PHE A 106 -0.21 -26.25 -8.42
CA PHE A 106 1.11 -26.87 -8.57
C PHE A 106 1.07 -28.16 -9.41
N ASN A 107 0.08 -29.03 -9.17
CA ASN A 107 -0.07 -30.27 -9.92
C ASN A 107 -0.55 -30.05 -11.37
N GLY A 108 -1.30 -28.98 -11.63
CA GLY A 108 -1.81 -28.61 -12.95
C GLY A 108 -0.79 -27.90 -13.83
N ALA A 109 0.21 -27.27 -13.23
CA ALA A 109 1.22 -26.51 -13.96
C ALA A 109 2.13 -27.44 -14.79
N SER A 110 2.37 -27.10 -16.05
CA SER A 110 3.15 -27.95 -16.97
C SER A 110 4.06 -27.20 -17.92
N PHE A 111 3.96 -25.87 -18.00
CA PHE A 111 4.74 -25.07 -18.94
C PHE A 111 6.18 -24.81 -18.44
N PRO A 112 7.17 -24.78 -19.37
CA PRO A 112 8.52 -24.35 -19.06
C PRO A 112 8.63 -22.82 -19.06
N ILE A 113 9.52 -22.29 -18.26
CA ILE A 113 9.96 -20.88 -18.30
C ILE A 113 11.21 -20.82 -19.19
N ASP A 114 11.06 -20.46 -20.44
CA ASP A 114 12.14 -20.53 -21.44
C ASP A 114 13.33 -19.65 -21.06
N ALA A 115 13.10 -18.45 -20.53
CA ALA A 115 14.14 -17.53 -20.11
C ALA A 115 15.02 -18.07 -18.94
N LEU A 116 14.51 -19.05 -18.19
CA LEU A 116 15.23 -19.73 -17.11
C LEU A 116 15.78 -21.11 -17.55
N GLY A 117 15.99 -21.32 -18.85
CA GLY A 117 16.54 -22.58 -19.38
C GLY A 117 15.56 -23.76 -19.30
N GLY A 118 14.26 -23.50 -19.36
CA GLY A 118 13.22 -24.53 -19.34
C GLY A 118 12.82 -25.03 -17.94
N ILE A 119 13.17 -24.28 -16.89
CA ILE A 119 12.66 -24.56 -15.54
C ILE A 119 11.14 -24.52 -15.55
N SER A 120 10.49 -25.52 -14.94
CA SER A 120 9.04 -25.60 -14.90
C SER A 120 8.42 -24.47 -14.07
N GLU A 121 7.33 -23.88 -14.55
CA GLU A 121 6.51 -22.90 -13.81
C GLU A 121 5.94 -23.44 -12.49
N LYS A 122 6.00 -24.76 -12.27
CA LYS A 122 5.67 -25.39 -10.98
C LYS A 122 6.33 -24.69 -9.80
N TRP A 123 7.55 -24.16 -10.00
CA TRP A 123 8.26 -23.46 -8.96
C TRP A 123 7.59 -22.13 -8.56
N ILE A 124 6.91 -21.45 -9.48
CA ILE A 124 6.10 -20.28 -9.16
C ILE A 124 4.93 -20.69 -8.27
N PHE A 125 4.21 -21.75 -8.68
CA PHE A 125 3.03 -22.24 -7.94
C PHE A 125 3.37 -22.94 -6.63
N ALA A 126 4.57 -23.49 -6.46
CA ALA A 126 5.02 -24.10 -5.23
C ALA A 126 5.04 -23.12 -4.04
N ALA A 127 5.22 -21.82 -4.32
CA ALA A 127 5.22 -20.79 -3.28
C ALA A 127 3.91 -20.77 -2.47
N LEU A 128 2.76 -20.94 -3.13
CA LEU A 128 1.45 -20.87 -2.48
C LEU A 128 1.25 -21.97 -1.42
N PRO A 129 1.34 -23.29 -1.73
CA PRO A 129 1.10 -24.33 -0.73
C PRO A 129 2.20 -24.37 0.34
N VAL A 130 3.47 -24.18 -0.03
CA VAL A 130 4.60 -24.24 0.91
C VAL A 130 4.49 -23.15 1.96
N ILE A 131 4.22 -21.92 1.54
CA ILE A 131 4.15 -20.80 2.46
C ILE A 131 2.80 -20.75 3.19
N ALA A 132 1.71 -21.24 2.57
CA ALA A 132 0.43 -21.36 3.27
C ALA A 132 0.51 -22.36 4.44
N ILE A 133 1.31 -23.43 4.34
CA ILE A 133 1.62 -24.32 5.47
C ILE A 133 2.34 -23.52 6.58
N LEU A 134 3.31 -22.69 6.21
CA LEU A 134 3.99 -21.83 7.18
C LEU A 134 3.03 -20.81 7.80
N MET A 135 2.14 -20.19 6.99
CA MET A 135 1.08 -19.31 7.49
C MET A 135 0.17 -20.00 8.49
N MET A 136 -0.21 -21.26 8.25
CA MET A 136 -1.02 -22.06 9.17
C MET A 136 -0.32 -22.20 10.53
N PHE A 137 0.97 -22.52 10.51
CA PHE A 137 1.78 -22.61 11.72
C PHE A 137 1.85 -21.26 12.46
N ARG A 138 2.03 -20.14 11.72
CA ARG A 138 2.06 -18.80 12.27
C ARG A 138 0.73 -18.36 12.85
N PHE A 139 -0.35 -18.70 12.19
CA PHE A 139 -1.69 -18.47 12.68
C PHE A 139 -1.91 -19.17 14.03
N ILE A 140 -1.60 -20.45 14.13
CA ILE A 140 -1.70 -21.22 15.39
C ILE A 140 -0.84 -20.59 16.50
N GLN A 141 0.35 -20.10 16.15
CA GLN A 141 1.21 -19.39 17.10
C GLN A 141 0.57 -18.08 17.60
N ALA A 142 -0.04 -17.28 16.73
CA ALA A 142 -0.76 -16.07 17.11
C ALA A 142 -1.96 -16.37 18.01
N GLN A 143 -2.68 -17.47 17.75
CA GLN A 143 -3.82 -17.92 18.57
C GLN A 143 -3.46 -18.28 19.99
N THR A 144 -2.25 -18.78 20.24
CA THR A 144 -1.79 -19.01 21.63
C THR A 144 -1.73 -17.72 22.44
N LEU A 145 -1.37 -16.62 21.79
CA LEU A 145 -1.31 -15.29 22.42
C LEU A 145 -2.73 -14.70 22.59
N ASN A 146 -3.56 -14.77 21.56
CA ASN A 146 -4.93 -14.25 21.59
C ASN A 146 -5.79 -14.93 22.66
N PHE A 147 -5.64 -16.26 22.83
CA PHE A 147 -6.32 -16.98 23.87
C PHE A 147 -5.83 -16.57 25.28
N LYS A 148 -4.50 -16.49 25.47
CA LYS A 148 -3.90 -16.08 26.75
C LYS A 148 -4.28 -14.64 27.15
N THR A 149 -4.42 -13.73 26.19
CA THR A 149 -4.81 -12.34 26.41
C THR A 149 -6.34 -12.14 26.50
N GLY A 150 -7.11 -13.21 26.40
CA GLY A 150 -8.57 -13.16 26.49
C GLY A 150 -9.28 -12.57 25.26
N LYS A 151 -8.58 -12.38 24.15
CA LYS A 151 -9.13 -11.84 22.89
C LYS A 151 -9.95 -12.84 22.10
N SER A 152 -9.73 -14.15 22.30
CA SER A 152 -10.43 -15.25 21.63
C SER A 152 -11.02 -16.22 22.63
N TYR A 153 -12.09 -16.93 22.24
CA TYR A 153 -12.67 -18.05 22.99
C TYR A 153 -12.00 -19.38 22.70
N LEU A 154 -11.40 -19.54 21.51
CA LEU A 154 -10.85 -20.81 21.07
C LEU A 154 -9.35 -20.93 21.41
N PRO A 155 -8.94 -22.01 22.06
CA PRO A 155 -7.53 -22.27 22.33
C PRO A 155 -6.80 -22.73 21.04
N ALA A 156 -5.48 -22.54 21.01
CA ALA A 156 -4.66 -22.99 19.88
C ALA A 156 -4.77 -24.49 19.62
N THR A 157 -5.03 -25.30 20.66
CA THR A 157 -5.26 -26.75 20.53
C THR A 157 -6.44 -27.08 19.62
N PHE A 158 -7.52 -26.27 19.66
CA PHE A 158 -8.65 -26.42 18.73
C PHE A 158 -8.19 -26.30 17.27
N PHE A 159 -7.41 -25.28 16.94
CA PHE A 159 -6.89 -25.05 15.59
C PHE A 159 -5.90 -26.12 15.16
N ILE A 160 -5.09 -26.65 16.08
CA ILE A 160 -4.18 -27.77 15.81
C ILE A 160 -4.96 -29.02 15.44
N ILE A 161 -5.96 -29.41 16.25
CA ILE A 161 -6.80 -30.58 15.99
C ILE A 161 -7.56 -30.39 14.67
N SER A 162 -8.14 -29.22 14.44
CA SER A 162 -8.84 -28.90 13.20
C SER A 162 -7.90 -28.99 11.99
N ALA A 163 -6.67 -28.49 12.09
CA ALA A 163 -5.68 -28.60 11.02
C ALA A 163 -5.34 -30.05 10.71
N VAL A 164 -5.10 -30.89 11.73
CA VAL A 164 -4.83 -32.33 11.54
C VAL A 164 -5.99 -33.04 10.85
N ILE A 165 -7.23 -32.77 11.28
CA ILE A 165 -8.44 -33.34 10.66
C ILE A 165 -8.56 -32.87 9.20
N LEU A 166 -8.38 -31.58 8.92
CA LEU A 166 -8.48 -31.05 7.57
C LEU A 166 -7.38 -31.60 6.66
N PHE A 167 -6.14 -31.75 7.15
CA PHE A 167 -5.06 -32.42 6.40
C PHE A 167 -5.35 -33.87 6.13
N ALA A 168 -5.91 -34.59 7.12
CA ALA A 168 -6.34 -35.98 6.91
C ALA A 168 -7.44 -36.08 5.83
N ILE A 169 -8.43 -35.18 5.86
CA ILE A 169 -9.47 -35.11 4.83
C ILE A 169 -8.86 -34.83 3.45
N LEU A 170 -7.90 -33.89 3.33
CA LEU A 170 -7.19 -33.60 2.09
C LEU A 170 -6.52 -34.85 1.50
N PHE A 171 -5.94 -35.70 2.35
CA PHE A 171 -5.18 -36.85 1.93
C PHE A 171 -6.07 -38.05 1.60
N PHE A 172 -7.09 -38.35 2.44
CA PHE A 172 -7.93 -39.55 2.32
C PHE A 172 -9.22 -39.33 1.54
N ALA A 173 -9.69 -38.08 1.40
CA ALA A 173 -10.92 -37.75 0.70
C ALA A 173 -10.72 -36.56 -0.24
N PRO A 174 -9.93 -36.66 -1.32
CA PRO A 174 -9.59 -35.53 -2.19
C PRO A 174 -10.81 -34.85 -2.83
N ASP A 175 -11.93 -35.56 -2.86
CA ASP A 175 -13.21 -35.04 -3.41
C ASP A 175 -14.14 -34.37 -2.38
N TRP A 176 -13.75 -34.29 -1.09
CA TRP A 176 -14.56 -33.65 -0.02
C TRP A 176 -15.04 -32.25 -0.40
N PHE A 177 -14.24 -31.59 -1.18
CA PHE A 177 -14.42 -30.26 -1.69
C PHE A 177 -15.65 -30.10 -2.61
N LYS A 178 -16.15 -31.21 -3.20
CA LYS A 178 -17.41 -31.19 -3.97
C LYS A 178 -18.62 -30.81 -3.10
N VAL A 179 -18.53 -31.03 -1.78
CA VAL A 179 -19.58 -30.64 -0.80
C VAL A 179 -19.71 -29.12 -0.70
N LEU A 180 -18.63 -28.35 -0.90
CA LEU A 180 -18.65 -26.89 -0.89
C LEU A 180 -19.33 -26.29 -2.13
N ARG A 181 -19.76 -27.12 -3.09
CA ARG A 181 -20.45 -26.65 -4.29
C ARG A 181 -21.91 -26.34 -3.98
N ILE A 182 -22.17 -25.12 -3.51
CA ILE A 182 -23.51 -24.64 -3.15
C ILE A 182 -24.48 -24.71 -4.34
N SER A 183 -23.97 -24.57 -5.57
CA SER A 183 -24.77 -24.69 -6.81
C SER A 183 -25.48 -26.07 -6.97
N ASN A 184 -25.01 -27.09 -6.23
CA ASN A 184 -25.71 -28.40 -6.20
C ASN A 184 -27.02 -28.36 -5.38
N TYR A 185 -27.12 -27.38 -4.47
CA TYR A 185 -28.23 -27.25 -3.53
C TYR A 185 -29.13 -26.05 -3.86
N ILE A 186 -28.53 -24.95 -4.29
CA ILE A 186 -29.25 -23.68 -4.53
C ILE A 186 -28.79 -23.11 -5.88
N LYS A 187 -29.74 -22.90 -6.81
CA LYS A 187 -29.48 -22.25 -8.11
C LYS A 187 -29.89 -20.78 -8.04
N LEU A 188 -28.94 -19.90 -7.74
CA LEU A 188 -29.15 -18.46 -7.63
C LEU A 188 -28.97 -17.70 -8.97
N GLY A 189 -28.39 -18.37 -9.99
CA GLY A 189 -28.13 -17.73 -11.30
C GLY A 189 -27.32 -16.43 -11.19
N SER A 190 -27.75 -15.39 -11.88
CA SER A 190 -27.08 -14.07 -11.86
C SER A 190 -27.19 -13.32 -10.52
N SER A 191 -28.04 -13.79 -9.59
CA SER A 191 -28.14 -13.20 -8.24
C SER A 191 -26.96 -13.61 -7.34
N SER A 192 -26.18 -14.62 -7.71
CA SER A 192 -25.05 -15.11 -6.91
C SER A 192 -24.00 -14.02 -6.64
N VAL A 193 -23.77 -13.12 -7.60
CA VAL A 193 -22.81 -12.02 -7.43
C VAL A 193 -23.27 -11.03 -6.36
N TYR A 194 -24.56 -10.71 -6.31
CA TYR A 194 -25.09 -9.78 -5.29
C TYR A 194 -25.03 -10.38 -3.89
N VAL A 195 -25.29 -11.70 -3.77
CA VAL A 195 -25.11 -12.43 -2.50
C VAL A 195 -23.65 -12.39 -2.06
N ALA A 196 -22.71 -12.67 -2.98
CA ALA A 196 -21.28 -12.61 -2.68
C ALA A 196 -20.82 -11.22 -2.26
N LEU A 197 -21.28 -10.16 -2.95
CA LEU A 197 -20.99 -8.76 -2.60
C LEU A 197 -21.58 -8.37 -1.25
N LEU A 198 -22.81 -8.79 -0.95
CA LEU A 198 -23.43 -8.53 0.34
C LEU A 198 -22.67 -9.23 1.48
N VAL A 199 -22.36 -10.51 1.31
CA VAL A 199 -21.56 -11.26 2.30
C VAL A 199 -20.20 -10.61 2.47
N TRP A 200 -19.53 -10.23 1.38
CA TRP A 200 -18.28 -9.51 1.45
C TRP A 200 -18.35 -8.24 2.30
N LEU A 201 -19.35 -7.37 2.07
CA LEU A 201 -19.55 -6.16 2.87
C LEU A 201 -19.77 -6.50 4.35
N ILE A 202 -20.62 -7.48 4.65
CA ILE A 202 -20.91 -7.89 6.02
C ILE A 202 -19.63 -8.36 6.73
N ILE A 203 -18.87 -9.31 6.13
CA ILE A 203 -17.67 -9.87 6.79
C ILE A 203 -16.56 -8.84 6.92
N MET A 204 -16.43 -7.93 5.97
CA MET A 204 -15.48 -6.82 6.02
C MET A 204 -15.78 -5.89 7.19
N PHE A 205 -17.04 -5.49 7.39
CA PHE A 205 -17.45 -4.64 8.51
C PHE A 205 -17.43 -5.36 9.86
N ILE A 206 -17.47 -6.68 9.88
CA ILE A 206 -17.27 -7.49 11.10
C ILE A 206 -15.80 -7.53 11.51
N GLY A 207 -14.87 -7.02 10.68
CA GLY A 207 -13.45 -6.93 10.97
C GLY A 207 -12.60 -8.05 10.37
N VAL A 208 -13.12 -8.81 9.40
CA VAL A 208 -12.28 -9.71 8.59
C VAL A 208 -11.31 -8.86 7.77
N PRO A 209 -10.00 -9.17 7.78
CA PRO A 209 -9.05 -8.43 6.98
C PRO A 209 -9.45 -8.40 5.50
N VAL A 210 -9.31 -7.23 4.86
CA VAL A 210 -9.86 -6.94 3.53
C VAL A 210 -9.44 -7.99 2.49
N GLY A 211 -8.17 -8.38 2.44
CA GLY A 211 -7.71 -9.41 1.52
C GLY A 211 -8.43 -10.76 1.72
N TRP A 212 -8.58 -11.21 2.97
CA TRP A 212 -9.28 -12.46 3.25
C TRP A 212 -10.78 -12.35 2.95
N SER A 213 -11.40 -11.21 3.19
CA SER A 213 -12.83 -10.99 2.89
C SER A 213 -13.11 -11.05 1.39
N LEU A 214 -12.25 -10.48 0.55
CA LEU A 214 -12.31 -10.58 -0.91
C LEU A 214 -12.19 -12.03 -1.39
N PHE A 215 -11.24 -12.77 -0.81
CA PHE A 215 -11.04 -14.18 -1.13
C PHE A 215 -12.27 -15.02 -0.80
N ILE A 216 -12.85 -14.86 0.40
CA ILE A 216 -14.06 -15.58 0.83
C ILE A 216 -15.24 -15.29 -0.09
N ALA A 217 -15.49 -14.01 -0.38
CA ALA A 217 -16.61 -13.62 -1.24
C ALA A 217 -16.50 -14.19 -2.65
N THR A 218 -15.30 -14.19 -3.22
CA THR A 218 -15.04 -14.74 -4.55
C THR A 218 -15.22 -16.25 -4.57
N LEU A 219 -14.71 -16.94 -3.55
CA LEU A 219 -14.95 -18.39 -3.41
C LEU A 219 -16.43 -18.73 -3.25
N LEU A 220 -17.15 -17.95 -2.44
CA LEU A 220 -18.59 -18.10 -2.28
C LEU A 220 -19.32 -17.96 -3.62
N TYR A 221 -18.98 -16.94 -4.41
CA TYR A 221 -19.52 -16.75 -5.75
C TYR A 221 -19.27 -17.98 -6.64
N PHE A 222 -18.02 -18.44 -6.74
CA PHE A 222 -17.70 -19.61 -7.56
C PHE A 222 -18.38 -20.89 -7.05
N SER A 223 -18.57 -21.02 -5.75
CA SER A 223 -19.29 -22.15 -5.15
C SER A 223 -20.77 -22.17 -5.55
N MET A 224 -21.38 -21.00 -5.74
CA MET A 224 -22.78 -20.86 -6.16
C MET A 224 -22.98 -20.92 -7.68
N THR A 225 -21.92 -20.76 -8.47
CA THR A 225 -22.02 -20.62 -9.94
C THR A 225 -21.23 -21.68 -10.70
N ARG A 226 -19.96 -21.39 -10.96
CA ARG A 226 -19.10 -22.13 -11.90
C ARG A 226 -17.89 -22.73 -11.19
N TRP A 227 -18.14 -23.73 -10.36
CA TRP A 227 -17.09 -24.37 -9.59
C TRP A 227 -15.90 -24.88 -10.44
N ASN A 228 -16.15 -25.35 -11.64
CA ASN A 228 -15.10 -25.89 -12.53
C ASN A 228 -14.04 -24.85 -12.91
N VAL A 229 -14.35 -23.57 -12.77
CA VAL A 229 -13.46 -22.46 -13.10
C VAL A 229 -12.60 -22.02 -11.90
N VAL A 230 -12.87 -22.52 -10.70
CA VAL A 230 -12.14 -22.13 -9.48
C VAL A 230 -10.65 -22.39 -9.61
N ASN A 231 -10.23 -23.48 -10.24
CA ASN A 231 -8.80 -23.79 -10.41
C ASN A 231 -8.11 -22.73 -11.29
N ALA A 232 -8.67 -22.41 -12.45
CA ALA A 232 -8.13 -21.36 -13.32
C ALA A 232 -8.16 -19.97 -12.65
N ALA A 233 -9.18 -19.72 -11.81
CA ALA A 233 -9.26 -18.48 -11.06
C ALA A 233 -8.22 -18.41 -9.93
N THR A 234 -7.89 -19.56 -9.29
CA THR A 234 -6.84 -19.60 -8.25
C THR A 234 -5.42 -19.50 -8.81
N GLU A 235 -5.18 -19.93 -10.06
CA GLU A 235 -3.92 -19.65 -10.75
C GLU A 235 -3.64 -18.15 -10.81
N LYS A 236 -4.68 -17.32 -11.03
CA LYS A 236 -4.56 -15.86 -11.04
C LYS A 236 -4.10 -15.26 -9.72
N LEU A 237 -4.33 -15.93 -8.58
CA LEU A 237 -3.79 -15.48 -7.28
C LEU A 237 -2.26 -15.37 -7.33
N VAL A 238 -1.60 -16.38 -7.88
CA VAL A 238 -0.14 -16.44 -7.94
C VAL A 238 0.39 -15.59 -9.09
N TYR A 239 -0.19 -15.72 -10.28
CA TYR A 239 0.21 -14.92 -11.45
C TYR A 239 0.04 -13.42 -11.26
N SER A 240 -0.85 -12.98 -10.37
CA SER A 240 -0.98 -11.55 -10.06
C SER A 240 0.28 -10.94 -9.47
N LEU A 241 1.14 -11.74 -8.84
CA LEU A 241 2.44 -11.31 -8.33
C LEU A 241 3.56 -11.45 -9.36
N ASP A 242 3.36 -12.20 -10.45
CA ASP A 242 4.33 -12.39 -11.53
C ASP A 242 4.34 -11.17 -12.48
N SER A 243 4.63 -10.00 -11.94
CA SER A 243 4.61 -8.73 -12.67
C SER A 243 5.84 -7.90 -12.32
N PHE A 244 6.64 -7.58 -13.36
CA PHE A 244 7.86 -6.77 -13.19
C PHE A 244 7.60 -5.37 -12.60
N PRO A 245 6.56 -4.63 -13.01
CA PRO A 245 6.20 -3.35 -12.38
C PRO A 245 5.94 -3.43 -10.88
N LEU A 246 5.43 -4.55 -10.37
CA LEU A 246 5.17 -4.74 -8.95
C LEU A 246 6.44 -4.81 -8.10
N LEU A 247 7.57 -5.18 -8.69
CA LEU A 247 8.87 -5.14 -8.02
C LEU A 247 9.28 -3.71 -7.59
N ALA A 248 8.70 -2.67 -8.19
CA ALA A 248 8.91 -1.29 -7.74
C ALA A 248 8.46 -1.07 -6.29
N VAL A 249 7.35 -1.69 -5.88
CA VAL A 249 6.76 -1.49 -4.54
C VAL A 249 7.73 -1.83 -3.41
N PRO A 250 8.29 -3.06 -3.32
CA PRO A 250 9.22 -3.42 -2.25
C PRO A 250 10.47 -2.55 -2.23
N PHE A 251 10.99 -2.13 -3.39
CA PHE A 251 12.20 -1.33 -3.43
C PHE A 251 11.97 0.14 -3.08
N TYR A 252 10.82 0.73 -3.40
CA TYR A 252 10.47 2.05 -2.88
C TYR A 252 10.20 2.02 -1.37
N ILE A 253 9.54 0.97 -0.85
CA ILE A 253 9.37 0.76 0.59
C ILE A 253 10.76 0.66 1.26
N LEU A 254 11.66 -0.16 0.71
CA LEU A 254 13.02 -0.29 1.21
C LEU A 254 13.77 1.04 1.18
N THR A 255 13.66 1.81 0.08
CA THR A 255 14.26 3.14 -0.05
C THR A 255 13.82 4.06 1.09
N GLY A 256 12.51 4.15 1.35
CA GLY A 256 11.96 4.96 2.45
C GLY A 256 12.49 4.54 3.84
N ILE A 257 12.54 3.22 4.11
CA ILE A 257 13.08 2.69 5.37
C ILE A 257 14.59 3.00 5.51
N LEU A 258 15.36 2.79 4.45
CA LEU A 258 16.81 3.05 4.43
C LEU A 258 17.13 4.52 4.62
N MET A 259 16.32 5.40 4.07
CA MET A 259 16.48 6.84 4.23
C MET A 259 16.25 7.30 5.67
N ASN A 260 15.26 6.71 6.32
CA ASN A 260 14.97 6.99 7.72
C ASN A 260 16.08 6.43 8.63
N THR A 261 16.50 5.18 8.43
CA THR A 261 17.54 4.51 9.24
C THR A 261 18.95 5.02 8.94
N GLY A 262 19.19 5.61 7.78
CA GLY A 262 20.47 6.18 7.33
C GLY A 262 20.71 7.64 7.71
N GLY A 263 19.83 8.24 8.57
CA GLY A 263 19.97 9.61 9.06
C GLY A 263 19.71 10.71 8.01
N ILE A 264 19.09 10.34 6.90
CA ILE A 264 18.79 11.24 5.79
C ILE A 264 17.67 12.20 6.16
N THR A 265 16.66 11.70 6.85
CA THR A 265 15.45 12.43 7.26
C THR A 265 15.78 13.68 8.09
N GLU A 266 16.65 13.55 9.07
CA GLU A 266 17.06 14.67 9.93
C GLU A 266 17.79 15.78 9.15
N ARG A 267 18.62 15.40 8.18
CA ARG A 267 19.36 16.35 7.34
C ARG A 267 18.44 17.15 6.43
N ILE A 268 17.44 16.50 5.83
CA ILE A 268 16.41 17.16 5.02
C ILE A 268 15.63 18.14 5.88
N PHE A 269 15.22 17.74 7.06
CA PHE A 269 14.50 18.62 7.98
C PHE A 269 15.33 19.85 8.37
N ASN A 270 16.62 19.68 8.67
CA ASN A 270 17.53 20.77 9.01
C ASN A 270 17.75 21.73 7.83
N PHE A 271 17.81 21.23 6.61
CA PHE A 271 17.85 22.07 5.42
C PHE A 271 16.55 22.85 5.22
N ALA A 272 15.40 22.20 5.33
CA ALA A 272 14.09 22.87 5.26
C ALA A 272 13.96 23.95 6.35
N LYS A 273 14.48 23.70 7.57
CA LYS A 273 14.52 24.66 8.67
C LYS A 273 15.38 25.90 8.33
N ALA A 274 16.54 25.69 7.76
CA ALA A 274 17.42 26.79 7.33
C ALA A 274 16.79 27.64 6.21
N LEU A 275 16.02 26.99 5.30
CA LEU A 275 15.39 27.64 4.16
C LEU A 275 14.09 28.36 4.53
N LEU A 276 13.20 27.73 5.30
CA LEU A 276 11.82 28.16 5.50
C LEU A 276 11.54 28.71 6.91
N GLY A 277 12.41 28.47 7.88
CA GLY A 277 12.16 28.78 9.28
C GLY A 277 11.95 30.25 9.60
N HIS A 278 12.50 31.15 8.81
CA HIS A 278 12.45 32.60 9.03
C HIS A 278 11.13 33.27 8.61
N TYR A 279 10.24 32.57 7.91
CA TYR A 279 8.93 33.09 7.53
C TYR A 279 7.96 33.12 8.71
N THR A 280 6.87 33.87 8.58
CA THR A 280 5.77 33.83 9.56
C THR A 280 5.13 32.44 9.56
N GLY A 281 5.11 31.76 10.71
CA GLY A 281 4.73 30.36 10.76
C GLY A 281 5.83 29.42 10.28
N GLY A 282 7.10 29.84 10.43
CA GLY A 282 8.26 29.19 9.85
C GLY A 282 8.35 27.70 10.13
N MET A 283 8.11 27.25 11.36
CA MET A 283 8.18 25.82 11.68
C MET A 283 7.07 25.00 11.03
N GLY A 284 5.87 25.56 10.83
CA GLY A 284 4.83 24.92 10.05
C GLY A 284 5.19 24.84 8.55
N HIS A 285 5.85 25.89 7.99
CA HIS A 285 6.38 25.82 6.62
C HIS A 285 7.51 24.80 6.48
N VAL A 286 8.35 24.65 7.52
CA VAL A 286 9.41 23.63 7.59
C VAL A 286 8.80 22.22 7.53
N ASN A 287 7.76 21.95 8.32
CA ASN A 287 7.04 20.68 8.28
C ASN A 287 6.51 20.37 6.87
N ILE A 288 5.73 21.28 6.28
CA ILE A 288 5.15 21.09 4.95
C ILE A 288 6.25 20.94 3.88
N GLY A 289 7.31 21.74 3.95
CA GLY A 289 8.44 21.67 3.01
C GLY A 289 9.29 20.41 3.19
N ALA A 290 9.48 19.95 4.42
CA ALA A 290 10.18 18.72 4.72
C ALA A 290 9.37 17.50 4.21
N SER A 291 8.04 17.49 4.40
CA SER A 291 7.15 16.47 3.85
C SER A 291 7.23 16.44 2.31
N LEU A 292 7.28 17.59 1.62
CA LEU A 292 7.46 17.64 0.16
C LEU A 292 8.80 17.01 -0.28
N LEU A 293 9.90 17.34 0.40
CA LEU A 293 11.21 16.78 0.09
C LEU A 293 11.29 15.27 0.43
N PHE A 294 10.69 14.88 1.55
CA PHE A 294 10.67 13.48 2.00
C PHE A 294 9.73 12.62 1.14
N SER A 295 8.66 13.20 0.60
CA SER A 295 7.73 12.51 -0.30
C SER A 295 8.44 11.93 -1.53
N GLY A 296 9.43 12.64 -2.07
CA GLY A 296 10.28 12.16 -3.16
C GLY A 296 11.09 10.87 -2.85
N MET A 297 10.88 10.26 -1.68
CA MET A 297 11.64 9.10 -1.21
C MET A 297 10.77 8.00 -0.60
N SER A 298 9.73 8.33 0.18
CA SER A 298 8.91 7.37 0.91
C SER A 298 7.66 6.91 0.16
N GLY A 299 7.02 7.79 -0.57
CA GLY A 299 5.79 7.52 -1.34
C GLY A 299 4.57 7.10 -0.51
N SER A 300 4.62 7.22 0.83
CA SER A 300 3.60 6.75 1.76
C SER A 300 3.25 7.81 2.80
N ALA A 301 1.97 8.17 2.90
CA ALA A 301 1.48 9.14 3.89
C ALA A 301 1.73 8.68 5.33
N LEU A 302 1.49 7.39 5.62
CA LEU A 302 1.66 6.86 6.98
C LEU A 302 3.13 6.75 7.38
N ALA A 303 4.03 6.49 6.40
CA ALA A 303 5.47 6.48 6.64
C ALA A 303 6.00 7.90 6.90
N ASP A 304 5.48 8.92 6.22
CA ASP A 304 5.79 10.32 6.48
C ASP A 304 5.32 10.74 7.89
N ALA A 305 4.05 10.54 8.18
CA ALA A 305 3.46 10.83 9.50
C ALA A 305 4.17 10.11 10.66
N GLY A 306 4.57 8.85 10.46
CA GLY A 306 5.21 8.02 11.48
C GLY A 306 6.71 8.29 11.64
N GLY A 307 7.42 8.52 10.53
CA GLY A 307 8.87 8.69 10.50
C GLY A 307 9.30 10.13 10.79
N LEU A 308 8.89 11.06 9.93
CA LEU A 308 9.24 12.47 10.04
C LEU A 308 8.42 13.19 11.12
N GLY A 309 7.15 12.80 11.29
CA GLY A 309 6.19 13.50 12.15
C GLY A 309 6.62 13.66 13.60
N GLN A 310 7.38 12.71 14.17
CA GLN A 310 7.90 12.86 15.55
C GLN A 310 8.87 14.06 15.67
N LEU A 311 9.79 14.18 14.72
CA LEU A 311 10.75 15.28 14.67
C LEU A 311 10.06 16.62 14.44
N GLU A 312 9.08 16.65 13.53
CA GLU A 312 8.30 17.81 13.17
C GLU A 312 7.47 18.34 14.33
N ILE A 313 6.69 17.48 14.97
CA ILE A 313 5.85 17.84 16.12
C ILE A 313 6.72 18.36 17.26
N LYS A 314 7.81 17.66 17.59
CA LYS A 314 8.75 18.12 18.61
C LYS A 314 9.29 19.50 18.30
N SER A 315 9.77 19.72 17.07
CA SER A 315 10.37 21.00 16.68
C SER A 315 9.35 22.14 16.66
N MET A 316 8.10 21.89 16.31
CA MET A 316 7.02 22.90 16.39
C MET A 316 6.65 23.21 17.85
N ARG A 317 6.57 22.21 18.73
CA ARG A 317 6.36 22.42 20.18
C ARG A 317 7.47 23.25 20.81
N ASP A 318 8.72 22.90 20.50
CA ASP A 318 9.89 23.64 20.99
C ASP A 318 9.89 25.11 20.49
N ALA A 319 9.23 25.39 19.37
CA ALA A 319 9.01 26.73 18.84
C ALA A 319 7.73 27.40 19.36
N GLY A 320 7.01 26.80 20.32
CA GLY A 320 5.84 27.38 20.97
C GLY A 320 4.53 27.27 20.19
N TYR A 321 4.41 26.25 19.30
CA TYR A 321 3.15 25.96 18.63
C TYR A 321 2.21 25.13 19.51
N ASP A 322 0.92 25.38 19.39
CA ASP A 322 -0.12 24.61 20.06
C ASP A 322 -0.19 23.19 19.50
N ASP A 323 -0.50 22.21 20.35
CA ASP A 323 -0.56 20.79 20.01
C ASP A 323 -1.54 20.47 18.86
N ASP A 324 -2.68 21.19 18.81
CA ASP A 324 -3.67 21.00 17.76
C ASP A 324 -3.08 21.36 16.39
N ILE A 325 -2.34 22.46 16.29
CA ILE A 325 -1.71 22.87 15.05
C ILE A 325 -0.51 22.00 14.71
N CYS A 326 0.30 21.60 15.68
CA CYS A 326 1.37 20.63 15.45
C CYS A 326 0.84 19.35 14.81
N GLY A 327 -0.18 18.75 15.41
CA GLY A 327 -0.82 17.54 14.88
C GLY A 327 -1.54 17.78 13.56
N GLY A 328 -2.25 18.91 13.43
CA GLY A 328 -3.02 19.25 12.25
C GLY A 328 -2.15 19.45 10.99
N ILE A 329 -1.04 20.18 11.11
CA ILE A 329 -0.08 20.40 10.00
C ILE A 329 0.55 19.07 9.61
N THR A 330 1.09 18.31 10.57
CA THR A 330 1.76 17.03 10.32
C THR A 330 0.80 16.02 9.66
N ALA A 331 -0.46 15.97 10.09
CA ALA A 331 -1.45 15.13 9.42
C ALA A 331 -1.76 15.63 8.00
N ALA A 332 -1.91 16.95 7.79
CA ALA A 332 -2.22 17.49 6.48
C ALA A 332 -1.06 17.37 5.49
N SER A 333 0.18 17.54 5.93
CA SER A 333 1.37 17.48 5.06
C SER A 333 1.71 16.07 4.59
N CYS A 334 1.40 15.02 5.40
CA CYS A 334 1.75 13.65 5.04
C CYS A 334 1.07 13.15 3.75
N ILE A 335 -0.06 13.74 3.33
CA ILE A 335 -0.75 13.36 2.08
C ILE A 335 0.03 13.78 0.82
N ILE A 336 1.03 14.66 0.95
CA ILE A 336 1.90 15.04 -0.16
C ILE A 336 2.69 13.81 -0.64
N GLY A 337 3.07 12.90 0.29
CA GLY A 337 3.85 11.71 0.00
C GLY A 337 3.30 10.83 -1.13
N PRO A 338 2.06 10.38 -1.08
CA PRO A 338 1.46 9.56 -2.12
C PRO A 338 1.18 10.26 -3.46
N LEU A 339 1.35 11.57 -3.55
CA LEU A 339 1.14 12.34 -4.77
C LEU A 339 2.45 12.66 -5.49
N VAL A 340 3.49 12.99 -4.74
CA VAL A 340 4.80 13.32 -5.32
C VAL A 340 5.60 12.04 -5.55
N PRO A 341 6.18 11.84 -6.74
CA PRO A 341 6.96 10.62 -7.05
C PRO A 341 8.19 10.45 -6.14
N PRO A 342 8.48 9.19 -5.77
CA PRO A 342 7.75 7.96 -6.06
C PRO A 342 6.51 7.78 -5.19
N SER A 343 5.44 7.23 -5.76
CA SER A 343 4.18 7.02 -5.05
C SER A 343 3.76 5.55 -5.13
N ILE A 344 3.66 4.88 -3.98
CA ILE A 344 3.20 3.49 -3.90
C ILE A 344 1.74 3.39 -4.40
N ALA A 345 0.90 4.34 -4.03
CA ALA A 345 -0.50 4.38 -4.45
C ALA A 345 -0.64 4.48 -5.98
N MET A 346 0.18 5.31 -6.64
CA MET A 346 0.16 5.45 -8.10
C MET A 346 0.73 4.23 -8.81
N ILE A 347 1.70 3.53 -8.24
CA ILE A 347 2.20 2.25 -8.79
C ILE A 347 1.08 1.22 -8.78
N ILE A 348 0.40 1.07 -7.65
CA ILE A 348 -0.72 0.14 -7.49
C ILE A 348 -1.84 0.49 -8.47
N TYR A 349 -2.20 1.76 -8.57
CA TYR A 349 -3.18 2.22 -9.56
C TYR A 349 -2.76 1.87 -10.98
N GLY A 350 -1.52 2.19 -11.37
CA GLY A 350 -0.98 1.91 -12.70
C GLY A 350 -1.03 0.42 -13.07
N VAL A 351 -0.76 -0.46 -12.10
CA VAL A 351 -0.87 -1.91 -12.29
C VAL A 351 -2.33 -2.35 -12.45
N ILE A 352 -3.26 -1.84 -11.62
CA ILE A 352 -4.68 -2.19 -11.70
C ILE A 352 -5.32 -1.67 -12.99
N ALA A 353 -5.00 -0.42 -13.38
CA ALA A 353 -5.54 0.24 -14.55
C ALA A 353 -4.80 -0.12 -15.85
N ASN A 354 -3.67 -0.83 -15.75
CA ASN A 354 -2.75 -1.10 -16.86
C ASN A 354 -2.27 0.19 -17.56
N GLU A 355 -1.94 1.22 -16.74
CA GLU A 355 -1.51 2.54 -17.17
C GLU A 355 -0.02 2.78 -16.90
N SER A 356 0.56 3.73 -17.63
CA SER A 356 1.96 4.11 -17.45
C SER A 356 2.25 4.72 -16.09
N ILE A 357 3.01 4.00 -15.26
CA ILE A 357 3.45 4.49 -13.94
C ILE A 357 4.29 5.76 -14.09
N ALA A 358 5.10 5.86 -15.16
CA ALA A 358 5.87 7.06 -15.44
C ALA A 358 4.97 8.29 -15.70
N LYS A 359 3.91 8.14 -16.52
CA LYS A 359 2.92 9.20 -16.75
C LYS A 359 2.20 9.58 -15.46
N LEU A 360 1.82 8.61 -14.63
CA LEU A 360 1.19 8.85 -13.32
C LEU A 360 2.09 9.64 -12.38
N PHE A 361 3.38 9.34 -12.35
CA PHE A 361 4.35 10.04 -11.53
C PHE A 361 4.48 11.51 -11.95
N ILE A 362 4.56 11.80 -13.25
CA ILE A 362 4.58 13.16 -13.77
C ILE A 362 3.28 13.89 -13.42
N ALA A 363 2.16 13.21 -13.62
CA ALA A 363 0.83 13.75 -13.37
C ALA A 363 0.61 14.13 -11.90
N GLY A 364 1.11 13.32 -10.97
CA GLY A 364 0.95 13.54 -9.53
C GLY A 364 1.80 14.67 -8.95
N PHE A 365 2.90 15.03 -9.62
CA PHE A 365 3.80 16.07 -9.14
C PHE A 365 3.09 17.44 -9.02
N ILE A 366 2.27 17.82 -10.00
CA ILE A 366 1.58 19.11 -10.02
C ILE A 366 0.59 19.25 -8.86
N PRO A 367 -0.36 18.33 -8.63
CA PRO A 367 -1.23 18.37 -7.46
C PRO A 367 -0.46 18.38 -6.13
N GLY A 368 0.63 17.61 -6.03
CA GLY A 368 1.48 17.61 -4.84
C GLY A 368 2.06 18.98 -4.52
N VAL A 369 2.59 19.69 -5.53
CA VAL A 369 3.09 21.06 -5.37
C VAL A 369 1.95 22.03 -5.05
N LEU A 370 0.81 21.93 -5.72
CA LEU A 370 -0.36 22.78 -5.46
C LEU A 370 -0.85 22.64 -4.02
N ILE A 371 -0.94 21.41 -3.50
CA ILE A 371 -1.32 21.16 -2.10
C ILE A 371 -0.27 21.75 -1.15
N THR A 372 1.00 21.56 -1.43
CA THR A 372 2.09 22.11 -0.63
C THR A 372 1.95 23.62 -0.49
N LEU A 373 1.78 24.34 -1.60
CA LEU A 373 1.61 25.80 -1.62
C LEU A 373 0.32 26.22 -0.91
N ALA A 374 -0.77 25.50 -1.11
CA ALA A 374 -2.05 25.79 -0.48
C ALA A 374 -2.01 25.56 1.04
N LEU A 375 -1.35 24.49 1.51
CA LEU A 375 -1.10 24.25 2.94
C LEU A 375 -0.20 25.33 3.55
N MET A 376 0.86 25.74 2.84
CA MET A 376 1.74 26.83 3.28
C MET A 376 0.95 28.17 3.41
N ALA A 377 0.07 28.47 2.47
CA ALA A 377 -0.78 29.66 2.54
C ALA A 377 -1.73 29.62 3.74
N MET A 378 -2.32 28.45 4.04
CA MET A 378 -3.17 28.27 5.21
C MET A 378 -2.37 28.37 6.50
N ASN A 379 -1.20 27.71 6.58
CA ASN A 379 -0.29 27.85 7.71
C ASN A 379 0.09 29.29 8.00
N TYR A 380 0.43 30.09 6.95
CA TYR A 380 0.73 31.52 7.10
C TYR A 380 -0.44 32.29 7.74
N ARG A 381 -1.67 32.04 7.28
CA ARG A 381 -2.88 32.70 7.84
C ARG A 381 -3.10 32.35 9.31
N ILE A 382 -2.96 31.08 9.67
CA ILE A 382 -3.14 30.59 11.04
C ILE A 382 -2.03 31.16 11.94
N ALA A 383 -0.78 31.08 11.50
CA ALA A 383 0.37 31.55 12.25
C ALA A 383 0.31 33.06 12.51
N LYS A 384 -0.15 33.84 11.51
CA LYS A 384 -0.37 35.28 11.69
C LYS A 384 -1.47 35.58 12.71
N LYS A 385 -2.55 34.76 12.71
CA LYS A 385 -3.68 34.93 13.64
C LYS A 385 -3.30 34.53 15.07
N ARG A 386 -2.51 33.46 15.25
CA ARG A 386 -2.10 32.95 16.57
C ARG A 386 -0.81 33.60 17.10
N GLY A 387 -0.11 34.40 16.28
CA GLY A 387 1.11 35.11 16.68
C GLY A 387 2.33 34.20 16.88
N TYR A 388 2.44 33.12 16.12
CA TYR A 388 3.56 32.20 16.26
C TYR A 388 4.91 32.84 15.93
N PRO A 389 5.97 32.49 16.69
CA PRO A 389 7.28 33.11 16.54
C PRO A 389 7.93 32.75 15.21
N ARG A 390 8.89 33.60 14.80
CA ARG A 390 9.76 33.35 13.65
C ARG A 390 11.12 32.91 14.15
N THR A 391 11.76 32.00 13.46
CA THR A 391 13.17 31.73 13.73
C THR A 391 14.04 32.78 13.06
N PRO A 392 15.23 33.09 13.61
CA PRO A 392 16.17 33.97 12.94
C PRO A 392 16.49 33.47 11.53
N LYS A 393 16.71 34.40 10.61
CA LYS A 393 17.13 34.05 9.26
C LYS A 393 18.49 33.37 9.30
N ALA A 394 18.61 32.18 8.71
CA ALA A 394 19.88 31.48 8.61
C ALA A 394 20.92 32.33 7.86
N THR A 395 22.14 32.34 8.34
CA THR A 395 23.26 32.95 7.63
C THR A 395 23.55 32.18 6.32
N ARG A 396 24.24 32.84 5.37
CA ARG A 396 24.65 32.14 4.13
C ARG A 396 25.50 30.91 4.42
N GLU A 397 26.36 30.99 5.43
CA GLU A 397 27.20 29.87 5.85
C GLU A 397 26.35 28.71 6.40
N GLN A 398 25.35 29.00 7.24
CA GLN A 398 24.43 27.99 7.78
C GLN A 398 23.60 27.35 6.67
N LEU A 399 23.11 28.14 5.71
CA LEU A 399 22.33 27.61 4.57
C LEU A 399 23.21 26.75 3.66
N CYS A 400 24.43 27.18 3.33
CA CYS A 400 25.36 26.40 2.54
C CYS A 400 25.79 25.12 3.27
N SER A 401 26.03 25.19 4.57
CA SER A 401 26.40 24.01 5.38
C SER A 401 25.26 22.98 5.42
N SER A 402 24.03 23.42 5.71
CA SER A 402 22.87 22.51 5.73
C SER A 402 22.54 21.96 4.33
N PHE A 403 22.68 22.74 3.27
CA PHE A 403 22.56 22.27 1.90
C PHE A 403 23.61 21.20 1.58
N LYS A 404 24.90 21.45 1.91
CA LYS A 404 25.98 20.49 1.68
C LYS A 404 25.75 19.15 2.42
N GLN A 405 25.23 19.22 3.65
CA GLN A 405 24.88 18.02 4.42
C GLN A 405 23.69 17.26 3.84
N SER A 406 22.71 17.96 3.25
CA SER A 406 21.49 17.38 2.67
C SER A 406 21.62 17.10 1.17
N PHE A 407 22.69 17.55 0.52
CA PHE A 407 22.86 17.47 -0.94
C PHE A 407 22.65 16.05 -1.48
N TRP A 408 23.30 15.07 -0.87
CA TRP A 408 23.17 13.68 -1.27
C TRP A 408 21.76 13.13 -1.04
N ALA A 409 21.09 13.58 0.00
CA ALA A 409 19.70 13.22 0.27
C ALA A 409 18.74 13.78 -0.79
N ILE A 410 18.87 15.06 -1.12
CA ILE A 410 18.04 15.76 -2.12
C ILE A 410 18.27 15.21 -3.53
N LEU A 411 19.44 14.64 -3.80
CA LEU A 411 19.75 14.03 -5.10
C LEU A 411 18.91 12.76 -5.35
N THR A 412 18.41 12.07 -4.32
CA THR A 412 17.62 10.83 -4.48
C THR A 412 16.33 11.05 -5.29
N PRO A 413 15.41 11.96 -4.93
CA PRO A 413 14.24 12.21 -5.76
C PRO A 413 14.59 12.68 -7.17
N LEU A 414 15.68 13.43 -7.32
CA LEU A 414 16.17 13.88 -8.63
C LEU A 414 16.67 12.70 -9.48
N LEU A 415 17.33 11.71 -8.89
CA LEU A 415 17.74 10.47 -9.57
C LEU A 415 16.52 9.65 -10.00
N ILE A 416 15.51 9.53 -9.15
CA ILE A 416 14.28 8.80 -9.46
C ILE A 416 13.57 9.47 -10.64
N ILE A 417 13.23 10.74 -10.46
CA ILE A 417 12.45 11.52 -11.42
C ILE A 417 13.24 11.71 -12.72
N GLY A 418 14.50 12.12 -12.61
CA GLY A 418 15.38 12.32 -13.76
C GLY A 418 15.66 11.05 -14.54
N GLY A 419 15.85 9.92 -13.86
CA GLY A 419 16.06 8.62 -14.49
C GLY A 419 14.84 8.13 -15.28
N ILE A 420 13.63 8.35 -14.74
CA ILE A 420 12.38 8.00 -15.41
C ILE A 420 12.11 8.95 -16.59
N PHE A 421 12.27 10.25 -16.41
CA PHE A 421 11.95 11.25 -17.46
C PHE A 421 12.95 11.22 -18.62
N SER A 422 14.21 10.88 -18.35
CA SER A 422 15.20 10.68 -19.41
C SER A 422 15.02 9.38 -20.20
N GLY A 423 14.10 8.49 -19.75
CA GLY A 423 13.93 7.15 -20.33
C GLY A 423 15.07 6.17 -20.04
N LEU A 424 16.03 6.57 -19.17
CA LEU A 424 17.15 5.70 -18.79
C LEU A 424 16.70 4.52 -17.93
N PHE A 425 15.73 4.75 -17.04
CA PHE A 425 15.21 3.76 -16.13
C PHE A 425 13.69 3.64 -16.23
N SER A 426 13.21 2.41 -16.21
CA SER A 426 11.81 2.13 -15.88
C SER A 426 11.52 2.51 -14.43
N PRO A 427 10.23 2.68 -14.02
CA PRO A 427 9.87 2.93 -12.63
C PRO A 427 10.44 1.89 -11.65
N THR A 428 10.47 0.62 -12.05
CA THR A 428 11.04 -0.48 -11.24
C THR A 428 12.54 -0.33 -11.08
N GLU A 429 13.26 -0.09 -12.18
CA GLU A 429 14.70 0.12 -12.14
C GLU A 429 15.07 1.36 -11.33
N SER A 430 14.29 2.43 -11.45
CA SER A 430 14.46 3.64 -10.66
C SER A 430 14.32 3.37 -9.15
N ALA A 431 13.40 2.48 -8.74
CA ALA A 431 13.27 2.05 -7.34
C ALA A 431 14.52 1.32 -6.84
N ILE A 432 15.07 0.43 -7.67
CA ILE A 432 16.28 -0.34 -7.35
C ILE A 432 17.50 0.57 -7.23
N VAL A 433 17.65 1.50 -8.19
CA VAL A 433 18.73 2.51 -8.18
C VAL A 433 18.60 3.41 -6.95
N ALA A 434 17.42 3.85 -6.59
CA ALA A 434 17.17 4.65 -5.40
C ALA A 434 17.53 3.90 -4.10
N ALA A 435 17.16 2.61 -4.00
CA ALA A 435 17.53 1.76 -2.87
C ALA A 435 19.05 1.57 -2.79
N ALA A 436 19.72 1.29 -3.92
CA ALA A 436 21.17 1.15 -3.98
C ALA A 436 21.88 2.45 -3.58
N TYR A 437 21.38 3.57 -4.09
CA TYR A 437 21.90 4.90 -3.76
C TYR A 437 21.72 5.20 -2.26
N SER A 438 20.58 4.85 -1.67
CA SER A 438 20.33 5.02 -0.24
C SER A 438 21.27 4.19 0.63
N VAL A 439 21.59 2.96 0.20
CA VAL A 439 22.60 2.12 0.87
C VAL A 439 23.98 2.77 0.78
N ILE A 440 24.38 3.25 -0.39
CA ILE A 440 25.68 3.89 -0.61
C ILE A 440 25.81 5.13 0.28
N ILE A 441 24.82 6.01 0.28
CA ILE A 441 24.86 7.24 1.08
C ILE A 441 24.84 6.92 2.57
N GLY A 442 23.89 6.09 3.02
CA GLY A 442 23.75 5.76 4.43
C GLY A 442 24.99 5.08 5.02
N LYS A 443 25.67 4.24 4.23
CA LYS A 443 26.83 3.50 4.70
C LYS A 443 28.16 4.25 4.54
N PHE A 444 28.40 4.87 3.38
CA PHE A 444 29.71 5.45 3.06
C PHE A 444 29.80 6.95 3.28
N VAL A 445 28.71 7.69 3.03
CA VAL A 445 28.70 9.16 3.19
C VAL A 445 28.33 9.54 4.62
N TYR A 446 27.17 9.06 5.10
CA TYR A 446 26.67 9.41 6.44
C TYR A 446 27.16 8.46 7.54
N LYS A 447 27.57 7.24 7.19
CA LYS A 447 28.13 6.23 8.10
C LYS A 447 27.21 5.81 9.24
N GLU A 448 25.91 5.96 9.05
CA GLU A 448 24.88 5.59 10.03
C GLU A 448 24.30 4.20 9.77
N LEU A 449 24.35 3.72 8.51
CA LEU A 449 23.80 2.43 8.11
C LEU A 449 24.78 1.28 8.38
N THR A 450 24.41 0.37 9.27
CA THR A 450 25.12 -0.88 9.52
C THR A 450 24.58 -2.03 8.67
N LEU A 451 25.37 -3.09 8.43
CA LEU A 451 24.89 -4.28 7.72
C LEU A 451 23.71 -4.94 8.43
N LYS A 452 23.68 -4.89 9.75
CA LYS A 452 22.57 -5.41 10.55
C LYS A 452 21.30 -4.57 10.36
N SER A 453 21.41 -3.24 10.34
CA SER A 453 20.26 -2.37 10.08
C SER A 453 19.76 -2.52 8.65
N LEU A 454 20.64 -2.67 7.65
CA LEU A 454 20.28 -2.97 6.27
C LEU A 454 19.46 -4.25 6.17
N PHE A 455 19.93 -5.33 6.80
CA PHE A 455 19.22 -6.62 6.79
C PHE A 455 17.85 -6.52 7.47
N ASN A 456 17.75 -5.81 8.60
CA ASN A 456 16.48 -5.57 9.29
C ASN A 456 15.53 -4.71 8.42
N SER A 457 16.04 -3.72 7.70
CA SER A 457 15.25 -2.92 6.75
C SER A 457 14.68 -3.76 5.62
N CYS A 458 15.43 -4.75 5.11
CA CYS A 458 14.93 -5.70 4.11
C CYS A 458 13.79 -6.58 4.68
N ILE A 459 13.90 -7.04 5.94
CA ILE A 459 12.84 -7.82 6.60
C ILE A 459 11.58 -6.96 6.80
N GLU A 460 11.74 -5.71 7.21
CA GLU A 460 10.62 -4.78 7.38
C GLU A 460 9.95 -4.47 6.03
N ALA A 461 10.72 -4.18 4.99
CA ALA A 461 10.21 -3.98 3.63
C ALA A 461 9.47 -5.21 3.12
N MET A 462 9.98 -6.42 3.35
CA MET A 462 9.31 -7.68 3.01
C MET A 462 7.96 -7.82 3.73
N ALA A 463 7.90 -7.51 5.03
CA ALA A 463 6.65 -7.64 5.79
C ALA A 463 5.56 -6.70 5.25
N ILE A 464 5.90 -5.44 4.98
CA ILE A 464 4.96 -4.47 4.37
C ILE A 464 4.56 -4.92 2.96
N THR A 465 5.52 -5.38 2.15
CA THR A 465 5.27 -5.92 0.81
C THR A 465 4.30 -7.10 0.86
N GLY A 466 4.37 -7.96 1.88
CA GLY A 466 3.46 -9.08 2.05
C GLY A 466 2.00 -8.66 2.24
N VAL A 467 1.74 -7.59 2.97
CA VAL A 467 0.38 -7.04 3.11
C VAL A 467 -0.17 -6.61 1.75
N VAL A 468 0.65 -5.89 0.97
CA VAL A 468 0.29 -5.45 -0.39
C VAL A 468 0.11 -6.65 -1.33
N ALA A 469 0.99 -7.65 -1.24
CA ALA A 469 0.92 -8.87 -2.05
C ALA A 469 -0.40 -9.63 -1.83
N LEU A 470 -0.84 -9.84 -0.58
CA LEU A 470 -2.12 -10.46 -0.28
C LEU A 470 -3.28 -9.69 -0.91
N MET A 471 -3.24 -8.37 -0.83
CA MET A 471 -4.28 -7.52 -1.42
C MET A 471 -4.31 -7.68 -2.95
N ILE A 472 -3.17 -7.61 -3.63
CA ILE A 472 -3.07 -7.78 -5.09
C ILE A 472 -3.62 -9.15 -5.51
N MET A 473 -3.19 -10.23 -4.85
CA MET A 473 -3.66 -11.58 -5.13
C MET A 473 -5.19 -11.70 -5.05
N THR A 474 -5.73 -11.25 -3.95
CA THR A 474 -7.17 -11.41 -3.68
C THR A 474 -8.04 -10.47 -4.48
N VAL A 475 -7.55 -9.25 -4.79
CA VAL A 475 -8.24 -8.30 -5.69
C VAL A 475 -8.27 -8.81 -7.12
N THR A 476 -7.18 -9.39 -7.62
CA THR A 476 -7.16 -10.00 -8.97
C THR A 476 -8.16 -11.14 -9.08
N PHE A 477 -8.24 -11.97 -8.03
CA PHE A 477 -9.22 -13.04 -7.94
C PHE A 477 -10.67 -12.50 -7.89
N PHE A 478 -10.92 -11.46 -7.09
CA PHE A 478 -12.20 -10.78 -7.00
C PHE A 478 -12.57 -10.06 -8.31
N GLY A 479 -11.61 -9.44 -8.96
CA GLY A 479 -11.76 -8.79 -10.26
C GLY A 479 -12.23 -9.76 -11.36
N ASP A 480 -11.80 -11.02 -11.31
CA ASP A 480 -12.29 -12.05 -12.23
C ASP A 480 -13.80 -12.30 -12.06
N MET A 481 -14.31 -12.31 -10.83
CA MET A 481 -15.73 -12.38 -10.55
C MET A 481 -16.49 -11.15 -11.08
N ILE A 482 -15.99 -9.96 -10.79
CA ILE A 482 -16.58 -8.68 -11.23
C ILE A 482 -16.66 -8.61 -12.76
N ALA A 483 -15.58 -9.00 -13.44
CA ALA A 483 -15.51 -8.99 -14.90
C ALA A 483 -16.49 -10.01 -15.53
N ARG A 484 -16.55 -11.23 -15.01
CA ARG A 484 -17.45 -12.30 -15.53
C ARG A 484 -18.91 -11.93 -15.43
N GLU A 485 -19.32 -11.30 -14.35
CA GLU A 485 -20.70 -10.87 -14.10
C GLU A 485 -21.00 -9.48 -14.64
N GLN A 486 -20.04 -8.84 -15.29
CA GLN A 486 -20.18 -7.49 -15.83
C GLN A 486 -20.71 -6.47 -14.79
N VAL A 487 -20.31 -6.64 -13.52
CA VAL A 487 -20.79 -5.81 -12.41
C VAL A 487 -20.49 -4.34 -12.68
N ALA A 488 -19.26 -4.05 -13.16
CA ALA A 488 -18.88 -2.69 -13.51
C ALA A 488 -19.81 -2.06 -14.54
N MET A 489 -20.24 -2.81 -15.57
CA MET A 489 -21.19 -2.34 -16.57
C MET A 489 -22.58 -2.07 -15.97
N ARG A 490 -23.04 -2.93 -15.06
CA ARG A 490 -24.33 -2.72 -14.36
C ARG A 490 -24.29 -1.49 -13.48
N VAL A 491 -23.20 -1.29 -12.75
CA VAL A 491 -23.00 -0.07 -11.93
C VAL A 491 -22.88 1.16 -12.83
N ALA A 492 -22.14 1.07 -13.94
CA ALA A 492 -22.02 2.15 -14.90
C ALA A 492 -23.39 2.57 -15.49
N ASN A 493 -24.26 1.61 -15.80
CA ASN A 493 -25.62 1.92 -16.27
C ASN A 493 -26.44 2.69 -15.21
N VAL A 494 -26.24 2.44 -13.92
CA VAL A 494 -26.86 3.24 -12.85
C VAL A 494 -26.30 4.68 -12.87
N PHE A 495 -24.98 4.83 -13.07
CA PHE A 495 -24.39 6.17 -13.21
C PHE A 495 -24.90 6.90 -14.45
N VAL A 496 -24.99 6.21 -15.60
CA VAL A 496 -25.58 6.78 -16.84
C VAL A 496 -27.01 7.22 -16.67
N ALA A 497 -27.81 6.49 -15.87
CA ALA A 497 -29.21 6.85 -15.61
C ALA A 497 -29.37 8.12 -14.76
N VAL A 498 -28.31 8.53 -14.03
CA VAL A 498 -28.35 9.68 -13.09
C VAL A 498 -27.44 10.81 -13.56
N ALA A 499 -26.41 10.51 -14.34
CA ALA A 499 -25.35 11.46 -14.70
C ALA A 499 -25.45 11.84 -16.20
N ASP A 500 -25.68 13.12 -16.45
CA ASP A 500 -25.77 13.68 -17.81
C ASP A 500 -24.42 14.07 -18.41
N SER A 501 -23.34 14.02 -17.62
CA SER A 501 -22.00 14.46 -18.05
C SER A 501 -20.86 13.73 -17.33
N PRO A 502 -19.64 13.65 -17.93
CA PRO A 502 -18.46 13.13 -17.26
C PRO A 502 -18.16 13.83 -15.93
N LEU A 503 -18.41 15.14 -15.83
CA LEU A 503 -18.21 15.89 -14.59
C LEU A 503 -19.14 15.42 -13.48
N THR A 504 -20.41 15.15 -13.79
CA THR A 504 -21.36 14.63 -12.80
C THR A 504 -20.91 13.26 -12.28
N VAL A 505 -20.43 12.39 -13.16
CA VAL A 505 -19.84 11.09 -12.77
C VAL A 505 -18.63 11.28 -11.85
N LEU A 506 -17.72 12.20 -12.18
CA LEU A 506 -16.55 12.49 -11.35
C LEU A 506 -16.96 13.01 -9.96
N VAL A 507 -17.98 13.87 -9.88
CA VAL A 507 -18.51 14.37 -8.60
C VAL A 507 -19.09 13.23 -7.77
N MET A 508 -19.88 12.33 -8.40
CA MET A 508 -20.45 11.16 -7.72
C MET A 508 -19.35 10.21 -7.22
N ILE A 509 -18.34 9.93 -8.05
CA ILE A 509 -17.19 9.10 -7.65
C ILE A 509 -16.42 9.77 -6.52
N ASN A 510 -16.17 11.07 -6.60
CA ASN A 510 -15.48 11.80 -5.54
C ASN A 510 -16.25 11.73 -4.21
N ALA A 511 -17.58 11.90 -4.24
CA ALA A 511 -18.40 11.79 -3.05
C ALA A 511 -18.38 10.38 -2.44
N LEU A 512 -18.45 9.35 -3.29
CA LEU A 512 -18.34 7.95 -2.87
C LEU A 512 -16.99 7.65 -2.23
N LEU A 513 -15.89 8.05 -2.87
CA LEU A 513 -14.54 7.80 -2.38
C LEU A 513 -14.25 8.56 -1.08
N LEU A 514 -14.70 9.80 -0.95
CA LEU A 514 -14.60 10.57 0.30
C LEU A 514 -15.35 9.87 1.42
N PHE A 515 -16.59 9.41 1.17
CA PHE A 515 -17.36 8.71 2.16
C PHE A 515 -16.70 7.40 2.60
N LEU A 516 -16.26 6.57 1.65
CA LEU A 516 -15.61 5.30 1.96
C LEU A 516 -14.22 5.51 2.61
N GLY A 517 -13.47 6.50 2.16
CA GLY A 517 -12.15 6.83 2.69
C GLY A 517 -12.14 7.31 4.14
N MET A 518 -13.30 7.75 4.68
CA MET A 518 -13.44 8.05 6.11
C MET A 518 -13.31 6.80 6.98
N PHE A 519 -13.57 5.60 6.44
CA PHE A 519 -13.65 4.34 7.18
C PHE A 519 -12.60 3.33 6.78
N ILE A 520 -12.07 3.42 5.56
CA ILE A 520 -11.19 2.44 4.93
C ILE A 520 -9.83 3.08 4.64
N ASP A 521 -8.75 2.34 4.89
CA ASP A 521 -7.41 2.78 4.50
C ASP A 521 -7.31 3.00 2.98
N ALA A 522 -6.50 3.98 2.58
CA ALA A 522 -6.39 4.40 1.19
C ALA A 522 -5.94 3.27 0.24
N LEU A 523 -4.95 2.46 0.64
CA LEU A 523 -4.49 1.35 -0.19
C LEU A 523 -5.56 0.26 -0.31
N ALA A 524 -6.22 -0.08 0.81
CA ALA A 524 -7.33 -1.01 0.80
C ALA A 524 -8.48 -0.52 -0.08
N LEU A 525 -8.81 0.77 0.00
CA LEU A 525 -9.85 1.39 -0.80
C LEU A 525 -9.51 1.36 -2.30
N GLN A 526 -8.25 1.61 -2.67
CA GLN A 526 -7.81 1.46 -4.06
C GLN A 526 -8.10 0.05 -4.59
N PHE A 527 -7.63 -0.96 -3.88
CA PHE A 527 -7.85 -2.35 -4.29
C PHE A 527 -9.33 -2.72 -4.36
N LEU A 528 -10.12 -2.16 -3.45
CA LEU A 528 -11.53 -2.44 -3.33
C LEU A 528 -12.36 -1.88 -4.48
N VAL A 529 -12.14 -0.63 -4.83
CA VAL A 529 -13.07 0.17 -5.63
C VAL A 529 -12.58 0.39 -7.05
N LEU A 530 -11.26 0.47 -7.30
CA LEU A 530 -10.74 0.76 -8.63
C LEU A 530 -11.13 -0.26 -9.70
N PRO A 531 -11.15 -1.59 -9.44
CA PRO A 531 -11.61 -2.55 -10.45
C PRO A 531 -13.04 -2.33 -10.94
N MET A 532 -13.87 -1.65 -10.11
CA MET A 532 -15.24 -1.30 -10.47
C MET A 532 -15.32 0.09 -11.13
N LEU A 533 -14.51 1.05 -10.68
CA LEU A 533 -14.59 2.44 -11.14
C LEU A 533 -13.84 2.69 -12.45
N ILE A 534 -12.75 1.96 -12.72
CA ILE A 534 -11.98 2.12 -13.96
C ILE A 534 -12.85 1.86 -15.21
N PRO A 535 -13.63 0.77 -15.29
CA PRO A 535 -14.54 0.56 -16.44
C PRO A 535 -15.59 1.67 -16.59
N ILE A 536 -16.05 2.26 -15.47
CA ILE A 536 -16.97 3.40 -15.50
C ILE A 536 -16.28 4.62 -16.10
N ALA A 537 -15.07 4.93 -15.65
CA ALA A 537 -14.27 6.02 -16.19
C ALA A 537 -14.04 5.86 -17.71
N MET A 538 -13.72 4.65 -18.16
CA MET A 538 -13.55 4.32 -19.59
C MET A 538 -14.85 4.55 -20.40
N GLN A 539 -16.00 4.17 -19.86
CA GLN A 539 -17.29 4.34 -20.52
C GLN A 539 -17.64 5.81 -20.75
N PHE A 540 -17.23 6.69 -19.84
CA PHE A 540 -17.43 8.14 -19.95
C PHE A 540 -16.25 8.87 -20.62
N ASN A 541 -15.31 8.15 -21.25
CA ASN A 541 -14.11 8.68 -21.90
C ASN A 541 -13.29 9.58 -20.97
N ILE A 542 -13.21 9.25 -19.69
CA ILE A 542 -12.36 9.93 -18.70
C ILE A 542 -10.94 9.42 -18.85
N ASP A 543 -9.97 10.33 -18.98
CA ASP A 543 -8.55 9.99 -19.04
C ASP A 543 -8.13 9.24 -17.76
N LEU A 544 -7.53 8.04 -17.92
CA LEU A 544 -7.20 7.17 -16.80
C LEU A 544 -5.99 7.67 -16.00
N ILE A 545 -5.07 8.44 -16.60
CA ILE A 545 -3.97 9.08 -15.85
C ILE A 545 -4.53 10.15 -14.91
N PHE A 546 -5.40 11.01 -15.45
CA PHE A 546 -6.13 11.98 -14.64
C PHE A 546 -6.94 11.30 -13.53
N PHE A 547 -7.69 10.27 -13.87
CA PHE A 547 -8.54 9.53 -12.94
C PHE A 547 -7.72 8.91 -11.79
N GLY A 548 -6.54 8.37 -12.10
CA GLY A 548 -5.64 7.79 -11.10
C GLY A 548 -5.12 8.80 -10.08
N VAL A 549 -4.72 9.98 -10.56
CA VAL A 549 -4.23 11.04 -9.67
C VAL A 549 -5.37 11.63 -8.83
N MET A 550 -6.52 11.87 -9.45
CA MET A 550 -7.71 12.39 -8.76
C MET A 550 -8.18 11.43 -7.66
N THR A 551 -8.32 10.13 -7.97
CA THR A 551 -8.75 9.13 -6.98
C THR A 551 -7.72 8.96 -5.87
N THR A 552 -6.42 8.99 -6.18
CA THR A 552 -5.36 8.95 -5.17
C THR A 552 -5.46 10.14 -4.22
N LEU A 553 -5.59 11.36 -4.74
CA LEU A 553 -5.76 12.54 -3.89
C LEU A 553 -7.03 12.44 -3.02
N ASN A 554 -8.14 12.00 -3.61
CA ASN A 554 -9.40 11.84 -2.89
C ASN A 554 -9.27 10.87 -1.70
N MET A 555 -8.64 9.70 -1.93
CA MET A 555 -8.39 8.71 -0.88
C MET A 555 -7.45 9.24 0.21
N MET A 556 -6.47 10.08 -0.16
CA MET A 556 -5.61 10.76 0.81
C MET A 556 -6.39 11.77 1.67
N ILE A 557 -7.41 12.43 1.13
CA ILE A 557 -8.31 13.24 1.93
C ILE A 557 -9.10 12.37 2.92
N GLY A 558 -9.53 11.19 2.49
CA GLY A 558 -10.22 10.22 3.34
C GLY A 558 -9.45 9.89 4.62
N ILE A 559 -8.14 9.60 4.52
CA ILE A 559 -7.31 9.28 5.70
C ILE A 559 -7.10 10.46 6.67
N LEU A 560 -7.46 11.69 6.26
CA LEU A 560 -7.48 12.88 7.12
C LEU A 560 -8.86 13.18 7.72
N THR A 561 -9.90 12.50 7.23
CA THR A 561 -11.29 12.87 7.54
C THR A 561 -11.86 11.99 8.64
N PRO A 562 -12.42 12.58 9.73
CA PRO A 562 -13.12 11.79 10.75
C PRO A 562 -14.29 10.98 10.14
N PRO A 563 -14.70 9.83 10.73
CA PRO A 563 -14.41 9.40 12.10
C PRO A 563 -13.16 8.57 12.27
N MET A 564 -12.67 7.87 11.21
CA MET A 564 -11.50 6.99 11.39
C MET A 564 -10.17 7.66 11.04
N GLY A 565 -10.07 8.32 9.89
CA GLY A 565 -8.90 9.10 9.47
C GLY A 565 -7.55 8.52 9.92
N MET A 566 -7.06 7.45 9.26
CA MET A 566 -5.89 6.68 9.71
C MET A 566 -4.66 7.55 10.05
N ALA A 567 -4.42 8.61 9.28
CA ALA A 567 -3.32 9.53 9.54
C ALA A 567 -3.48 10.28 10.86
N LEU A 568 -4.73 10.58 11.28
CA LEU A 568 -5.01 11.25 12.55
C LEU A 568 -4.58 10.39 13.75
N PHE A 569 -4.83 9.09 13.69
CA PHE A 569 -4.41 8.14 14.73
C PHE A 569 -2.89 7.96 14.78
N VAL A 570 -2.24 7.86 13.62
CA VAL A 570 -0.77 7.76 13.56
C VAL A 570 -0.12 9.00 14.16
N VAL A 571 -0.55 10.19 13.74
CA VAL A 571 -0.03 11.47 14.23
C VAL A 571 -0.31 11.64 15.72
N ALA A 572 -1.52 11.30 16.18
CA ALA A 572 -1.87 11.36 17.61
C ALA A 572 -0.94 10.47 18.45
N ARG A 573 -0.65 9.26 17.97
CA ARG A 573 0.25 8.31 18.65
C ARG A 573 1.69 8.82 18.67
N VAL A 574 2.20 9.29 17.54
CA VAL A 574 3.57 9.80 17.37
C VAL A 574 3.78 11.08 18.18
N GLY A 575 2.79 11.97 18.17
CA GLY A 575 2.81 13.22 18.90
C GLY A 575 2.44 13.09 20.37
N ASN A 576 2.07 11.89 20.83
CA ASN A 576 1.59 11.63 22.20
C ASN A 576 0.46 12.59 22.61
N MET A 577 -0.53 12.77 21.73
CA MET A 577 -1.68 13.65 21.90
C MET A 577 -3.00 12.91 21.59
N SER A 578 -4.14 13.51 21.95
CA SER A 578 -5.43 12.90 21.66
C SER A 578 -5.78 13.02 20.17
N VAL A 579 -6.49 12.01 19.62
CA VAL A 579 -7.00 12.05 18.24
C VAL A 579 -7.91 13.27 18.04
N SER A 580 -8.71 13.63 19.03
CA SER A 580 -9.56 14.82 18.99
C SER A 580 -8.76 16.12 18.84
N THR A 581 -7.57 16.22 19.45
CA THR A 581 -6.67 17.37 19.30
C THR A 581 -6.17 17.48 17.85
N VAL A 582 -5.69 16.37 17.27
CA VAL A 582 -5.24 16.32 15.87
C VAL A 582 -6.38 16.65 14.92
N THR A 583 -7.57 16.07 15.17
CA THR A 583 -8.77 16.32 14.36
C THR A 583 -9.14 17.79 14.32
N LYS A 584 -9.17 18.47 15.47
CA LYS A 584 -9.44 19.91 15.51
C LYS A 584 -8.42 20.72 14.72
N GLY A 585 -7.14 20.34 14.81
CA GLY A 585 -6.06 21.03 14.14
C GLY A 585 -6.03 20.82 12.63
N VAL A 586 -6.47 19.65 12.13
CA VAL A 586 -6.48 19.35 10.69
C VAL A 586 -7.62 20.04 9.93
N LEU A 587 -8.76 20.31 10.58
CA LEU A 587 -9.95 20.88 9.93
C LEU A 587 -9.66 22.11 9.05
N PRO A 588 -8.89 23.12 9.50
CA PRO A 588 -8.57 24.27 8.64
C PRO A 588 -7.76 23.88 7.41
N PHE A 589 -6.90 22.87 7.52
CA PHE A 589 -6.04 22.41 6.43
C PHE A 589 -6.77 21.51 5.43
N LEU A 590 -7.92 20.92 5.80
CA LEU A 590 -8.77 20.23 4.83
C LEU A 590 -9.33 21.16 3.76
N ILE A 591 -9.58 22.44 4.09
CA ILE A 591 -10.13 23.41 3.14
C ILE A 591 -9.26 23.53 1.87
N PRO A 592 -7.95 23.87 1.95
CA PRO A 592 -7.12 23.98 0.75
C PRO A 592 -6.97 22.64 0.01
N VAL A 593 -7.00 21.51 0.71
CA VAL A 593 -6.91 20.19 0.07
C VAL A 593 -8.18 19.88 -0.72
N PHE A 594 -9.37 20.14 -0.16
CA PHE A 594 -10.64 20.02 -0.88
C PHE A 594 -10.72 20.97 -2.08
N VAL A 595 -10.27 22.22 -1.92
CA VAL A 595 -10.22 23.18 -3.03
C VAL A 595 -9.32 22.63 -4.16
N THR A 596 -8.19 22.04 -3.83
CA THR A 596 -7.31 21.42 -4.84
C THR A 596 -8.01 20.25 -5.54
N LEU A 597 -8.72 19.37 -4.80
CA LEU A 597 -9.48 18.28 -5.40
C LEU A 597 -10.55 18.81 -6.37
N VAL A 598 -11.30 19.82 -5.99
CA VAL A 598 -12.33 20.44 -6.84
C VAL A 598 -11.70 21.07 -8.08
N LEU A 599 -10.60 21.81 -7.92
CA LEU A 599 -9.88 22.43 -9.04
C LEU A 599 -9.42 21.40 -10.07
N ILE A 600 -8.76 20.32 -9.64
CA ILE A 600 -8.30 19.30 -10.58
C ILE A 600 -9.45 18.52 -11.21
N THR A 601 -10.57 18.34 -10.50
CA THR A 601 -11.76 17.67 -11.04
C THR A 601 -12.43 18.49 -12.14
N ILE A 602 -12.49 19.81 -11.97
CA ILE A 602 -13.09 20.73 -12.96
C ILE A 602 -12.13 20.96 -14.15
N PHE A 603 -10.82 20.99 -13.87
CA PHE A 603 -9.78 21.29 -14.86
C PHE A 603 -8.79 20.12 -14.99
N PRO A 604 -9.16 19.00 -15.63
CA PRO A 604 -8.28 17.82 -15.80
C PRO A 604 -6.94 18.15 -16.47
N GLN A 605 -6.92 19.20 -17.29
CA GLN A 605 -5.73 19.66 -18.00
C GLN A 605 -4.58 20.04 -17.06
N ILE A 606 -4.87 20.45 -15.83
CA ILE A 606 -3.84 20.73 -14.80
C ILE A 606 -2.97 19.50 -14.58
N ILE A 607 -3.55 18.31 -14.65
CA ILE A 607 -2.86 17.03 -14.43
C ILE A 607 -2.28 16.49 -15.73
N THR A 608 -3.05 16.50 -16.82
CA THR A 608 -2.71 15.80 -18.07
C THR A 608 -1.77 16.57 -18.98
N PHE A 609 -1.65 17.90 -18.84
CA PHE A 609 -0.85 18.75 -19.72
C PHE A 609 0.63 18.32 -19.76
N VAL A 610 1.27 18.20 -18.59
CA VAL A 610 2.71 17.91 -18.54
C VAL A 610 3.02 16.45 -18.93
N PRO A 611 2.28 15.42 -18.47
CA PRO A 611 2.47 14.06 -18.95
C PRO A 611 2.35 13.92 -20.46
N ASN A 612 1.35 14.55 -21.06
CA ASN A 612 1.13 14.48 -22.52
C ASN A 612 2.20 15.25 -23.32
N LEU A 613 2.84 16.25 -22.71
CA LEU A 613 3.94 16.99 -23.34
C LEU A 613 5.27 16.21 -23.30
N LEU A 614 5.53 15.50 -22.19
CA LEU A 614 6.82 14.84 -21.95
C LEU A 614 6.84 13.38 -22.44
N ILE A 615 5.71 12.70 -22.40
CA ILE A 615 5.56 11.31 -22.85
C ILE A 615 4.31 11.25 -23.74
N PRO A 616 4.47 11.50 -25.06
CA PRO A 616 3.36 11.51 -25.99
C PRO A 616 2.63 10.17 -26.12
#